data_28156ebe4167af2437f426204a22ec2f
#
_entry.id   28156ebe4167af2437f426204a22ec2f
#
_cell.length_a   1.000
_cell.length_b   1.000
_cell.length_c   1.000
_cell.angle_alpha   90.00
_cell.angle_beta   90.00
_cell.angle_gamma   90.00
#
_symmetry.space_group_name_H-M   'P 1'
#
loop_
_entity.id
_entity.type
_entity.pdbx_description
1 polymer ?
#
loop_
_entity_poly.entity_id
_entity_poly.type
_entity_poly.pdbx_seq_one_letter_code
_entity_poly.pdbx_strand_id
1 'polypeptide(L)'
;LKHIKKLTKETVVPTPLAQFAAKSFRSPSPYGNVLIMSPWNYPVLLTLEPLIDALAAGNTAVVKPSAYAPSTSRVMQEIIEECFSDEYVTVVTGGRAENQALLNQRFDKIFFTGGKTVGREVLRHAAEYLTPVTLELGGKSPCIVDSTAKIPLAARRIVFGKYLNCGQT
;
A
#
# COMPACT_ATOMS: atom_id res chain seq x y z
N LEU A 1 14.00 -7.60 -2.81
CA LEU A 1 14.80 -7.93 -1.59
C LEU A 1 16.32 -7.81 -1.79
N LYS A 2 16.85 -7.87 -3.03
CA LYS A 2 18.32 -7.66 -3.29
C LYS A 2 18.86 -6.32 -2.78
N HIS A 3 18.01 -5.32 -2.58
CA HIS A 3 18.40 -3.96 -2.20
C HIS A 3 18.04 -3.58 -0.76
N ILE A 4 17.50 -4.51 0.03
CA ILE A 4 17.04 -4.22 1.41
C ILE A 4 18.13 -3.61 2.28
N LYS A 5 19.35 -4.19 2.25
CA LYS A 5 20.51 -3.67 2.99
C LYS A 5 20.91 -2.26 2.55
N LYS A 6 20.63 -1.87 1.32
CA LYS A 6 20.91 -0.51 0.82
C LYS A 6 19.85 0.48 1.31
N LEU A 7 18.59 0.05 1.35
CA LEU A 7 17.44 0.88 1.79
C LEU A 7 17.46 1.14 3.30
N THR A 8 17.98 0.19 4.08
CA THR A 8 18.05 0.29 5.55
C THR A 8 19.38 0.91 6.07
N LYS A 9 20.32 1.22 5.17
CA LYS A 9 21.61 1.77 5.54
C LYS A 9 21.53 3.26 5.90
N GLU A 10 22.24 3.64 6.95
CA GLU A 10 22.45 5.05 7.27
C GLU A 10 23.15 5.80 6.14
N THR A 11 22.71 7.01 5.89
CA THR A 11 23.28 7.89 4.86
C THR A 11 23.88 9.11 5.51
N VAL A 12 25.20 9.27 5.40
CA VAL A 12 25.89 10.48 5.87
C VAL A 12 25.42 11.67 5.06
N VAL A 13 25.14 12.77 5.73
CA VAL A 13 24.74 14.06 5.13
C VAL A 13 25.71 15.16 5.57
N PRO A 14 25.80 16.29 4.84
CA PRO A 14 26.65 17.40 5.22
C PRO A 14 26.33 17.91 6.63
N THR A 15 27.37 18.05 7.45
CA THR A 15 27.24 18.66 8.78
C THR A 15 27.39 20.18 8.67
N PRO A 16 26.49 20.98 9.27
CA PRO A 16 26.63 22.44 9.29
C PRO A 16 27.98 22.88 9.87
N LEU A 17 28.57 23.93 9.32
CA LEU A 17 29.89 24.40 9.74
C LEU A 17 29.95 24.74 11.23
N ALA A 18 28.87 25.26 11.82
CA ALA A 18 28.76 25.54 13.25
C ALA A 18 28.89 24.28 14.14
N GLN A 19 28.77 23.09 13.55
CA GLN A 19 28.84 21.78 14.24
C GLN A 19 29.95 20.90 13.64
N PHE A 20 31.04 21.49 13.19
CA PHE A 20 32.13 20.82 12.44
C PHE A 20 32.75 19.61 13.17
N ALA A 21 32.66 19.53 14.50
CA ALA A 21 33.13 18.42 15.30
C ALA A 21 32.14 17.22 15.35
N ALA A 22 30.92 17.37 14.81
CA ALA A 22 29.89 16.35 14.78
C ALA A 22 29.84 15.61 13.44
N LYS A 23 29.09 14.48 13.40
CA LYS A 23 28.71 13.79 12.16
C LYS A 23 27.21 13.81 12.05
N SER A 24 26.70 14.18 10.88
CA SER A 24 25.28 14.19 10.58
C SER A 24 24.93 13.03 9.64
N PHE A 25 23.88 12.31 9.95
CA PHE A 25 23.41 11.19 9.12
C PHE A 25 21.88 11.07 9.19
N ARG A 26 21.30 10.39 8.21
CA ARG A 26 19.90 9.94 8.23
C ARG A 26 19.89 8.45 8.47
N SER A 27 19.14 8.01 9.48
CA SER A 27 18.92 6.60 9.79
C SER A 27 17.47 6.25 9.50
N PRO A 28 17.19 5.27 8.62
CA PRO A 28 15.84 4.75 8.43
C PRO A 28 15.33 4.11 9.72
N SER A 29 14.06 4.34 10.04
CA SER A 29 13.39 3.72 11.18
C SER A 29 12.00 3.22 10.73
N PRO A 30 11.57 2.02 11.13
CA PRO A 30 10.22 1.55 10.86
C PRO A 30 9.19 2.43 11.56
N TYR A 31 7.97 2.46 11.05
CA TYR A 31 6.84 3.09 11.72
C TYR A 31 6.41 2.31 12.97
N GLY A 32 6.39 0.98 12.89
CA GLY A 32 5.88 0.08 13.90
C GLY A 32 4.85 -0.91 13.32
N ASN A 33 3.59 -0.82 13.75
CA ASN A 33 2.50 -1.66 13.27
C ASN A 33 1.73 -0.98 12.13
N VAL A 34 1.69 -1.60 10.95
CA VAL A 34 1.11 -1.05 9.72
C VAL A 34 -0.20 -1.76 9.38
N LEU A 35 -1.28 -1.02 9.19
CA LEU A 35 -2.51 -1.55 8.59
C LEU A 35 -2.45 -1.41 7.06
N ILE A 36 -2.64 -2.53 6.35
CA ILE A 36 -2.71 -2.57 4.89
C ILE A 36 -4.13 -3.00 4.49
N MET A 37 -4.88 -2.10 3.86
CA MET A 37 -6.23 -2.37 3.36
C MET A 37 -6.21 -2.36 1.84
N SER A 38 -6.48 -3.50 1.22
CA SER A 38 -6.31 -3.70 -0.23
C SER A 38 -7.63 -3.93 -0.97
N PRO A 39 -7.69 -3.59 -2.28
CA PRO A 39 -8.87 -3.67 -3.12
C PRO A 39 -9.03 -5.06 -3.75
N TRP A 40 -10.07 -5.20 -4.55
CA TRP A 40 -10.48 -6.45 -5.19
C TRP A 40 -10.02 -6.59 -6.66
N ASN A 41 -9.63 -5.48 -7.31
CA ASN A 41 -9.33 -5.50 -8.75
C ASN A 41 -7.97 -6.14 -9.10
N TYR A 42 -6.96 -5.96 -8.26
CA TYR A 42 -5.68 -6.66 -8.31
C TYR A 42 -5.32 -7.18 -6.92
N PRO A 43 -6.11 -8.13 -6.38
CA PRO A 43 -6.07 -8.48 -4.96
C PRO A 43 -4.72 -9.02 -4.49
N VAL A 44 -4.02 -9.79 -5.31
CA VAL A 44 -2.70 -10.33 -4.96
C VAL A 44 -1.64 -9.23 -4.96
N LEU A 45 -1.52 -8.50 -6.08
CA LEU A 45 -0.49 -7.47 -6.24
C LEU A 45 -0.63 -6.37 -5.19
N LEU A 46 -1.85 -5.77 -5.09
CA LEU A 46 -2.10 -4.63 -4.22
C LEU A 46 -2.20 -4.99 -2.72
N THR A 47 -2.10 -6.27 -2.39
CA THR A 47 -1.94 -6.73 -1.01
C THR A 47 -0.47 -7.04 -0.70
N LEU A 48 0.20 -7.81 -1.57
CA LEU A 48 1.55 -8.30 -1.28
C LEU A 48 2.63 -7.24 -1.50
N GLU A 49 2.47 -6.33 -2.46
CA GLU A 49 3.47 -5.28 -2.72
C GLU A 49 3.65 -4.36 -1.48
N PRO A 50 2.59 -3.71 -0.93
CA PRO A 50 2.75 -2.90 0.28
C PRO A 50 3.14 -3.72 1.52
N LEU A 51 2.75 -5.01 1.60
CA LEU A 51 3.20 -5.89 2.66
C LEU A 51 4.72 -6.13 2.59
N ILE A 52 5.24 -6.44 1.39
CA ILE A 52 6.69 -6.62 1.19
C ILE A 52 7.46 -5.36 1.56
N ASP A 53 6.96 -4.19 1.19
CA ASP A 53 7.59 -2.91 1.51
C ASP A 53 7.55 -2.62 3.02
N ALA A 54 6.43 -2.90 3.69
CA ALA A 54 6.29 -2.74 5.13
C ALA A 54 7.28 -3.64 5.89
N LEU A 55 7.36 -4.93 5.52
CA LEU A 55 8.28 -5.89 6.15
C LEU A 55 9.75 -5.57 5.83
N ALA A 56 10.03 -5.13 4.59
CA ALA A 56 11.35 -4.71 4.18
C ALA A 56 11.87 -3.50 4.96
N ALA A 57 10.96 -2.64 5.40
CA ALA A 57 11.27 -1.48 6.25
C ALA A 57 11.35 -1.82 7.75
N GLY A 58 11.08 -3.07 8.15
CA GLY A 58 11.16 -3.55 9.54
C GLY A 58 9.89 -3.36 10.36
N ASN A 59 8.74 -3.19 9.70
CA ASN A 59 7.45 -3.07 10.37
C ASN A 59 6.81 -4.45 10.62
N THR A 60 5.87 -4.50 11.56
CA THR A 60 4.83 -5.53 11.64
C THR A 60 3.61 -5.10 10.83
N ALA A 61 2.74 -6.02 10.44
CA ALA A 61 1.61 -5.68 9.59
C ALA A 61 0.32 -6.42 9.95
N VAL A 62 -0.78 -5.68 9.88
CA VAL A 62 -2.14 -6.24 9.81
C VAL A 62 -2.65 -6.05 8.39
N VAL A 63 -2.99 -7.13 7.72
CA VAL A 63 -3.45 -7.14 6.33
C VAL A 63 -4.95 -7.37 6.28
N LYS A 64 -5.67 -6.48 5.63
CA LYS A 64 -7.12 -6.56 5.42
C LYS A 64 -7.43 -6.63 3.92
N PRO A 65 -7.42 -7.83 3.32
CA PRO A 65 -7.78 -7.99 1.92
C PRO A 65 -9.27 -7.75 1.68
N SER A 66 -9.64 -7.54 0.43
CA SER A 66 -11.01 -7.20 0.05
C SER A 66 -11.99 -8.38 0.24
N ALA A 67 -13.15 -8.11 0.84
CA ALA A 67 -14.26 -9.06 0.89
C ALA A 67 -14.87 -9.37 -0.48
N TYR A 68 -14.62 -8.56 -1.51
CA TYR A 68 -15.12 -8.79 -2.87
C TYR A 68 -14.24 -9.77 -3.69
N ALA A 69 -13.13 -10.23 -3.14
CA ALA A 69 -12.31 -11.30 -3.71
C ALA A 69 -12.09 -12.43 -2.67
N PRO A 70 -13.15 -13.09 -2.17
CA PRO A 70 -13.08 -13.93 -0.98
C PRO A 70 -12.17 -15.15 -1.14
N SER A 71 -12.18 -15.81 -2.31
CA SER A 71 -11.32 -16.96 -2.57
C SER A 71 -9.84 -16.58 -2.60
N THR A 72 -9.51 -15.46 -3.25
CA THR A 72 -8.14 -14.94 -3.28
C THR A 72 -7.69 -14.50 -1.89
N SER A 73 -8.55 -13.83 -1.14
CA SER A 73 -8.25 -13.38 0.23
C SER A 73 -7.95 -14.55 1.16
N ARG A 74 -8.71 -15.66 1.05
CA ARG A 74 -8.45 -16.89 1.82
C ARG A 74 -7.11 -17.52 1.49
N VAL A 75 -6.80 -17.67 0.20
CA VAL A 75 -5.51 -18.25 -0.22
C VAL A 75 -4.33 -17.38 0.23
N MET A 76 -4.46 -16.06 0.13
CA MET A 76 -3.43 -15.16 0.65
C MET A 76 -3.28 -15.26 2.17
N GLN A 77 -4.36 -15.41 2.90
CA GLN A 77 -4.34 -15.66 4.34
C GLN A 77 -3.56 -16.94 4.64
N GLU A 78 -3.93 -18.06 4.02
CA GLU A 78 -3.24 -19.36 4.18
C GLU A 78 -1.72 -19.26 3.92
N ILE A 79 -1.32 -18.60 2.83
CA ILE A 79 0.10 -18.39 2.48
C ILE A 79 0.81 -17.52 3.54
N ILE A 80 0.18 -16.46 4.00
CA ILE A 80 0.79 -15.54 4.97
C ILE A 80 0.95 -16.22 6.33
N GLU A 81 -0.08 -16.95 6.80
CA GLU A 81 -0.07 -17.70 8.07
C GLU A 81 0.96 -18.86 8.03
N GLU A 82 1.22 -19.47 6.86
CA GLU A 82 2.28 -20.45 6.70
C GLU A 82 3.69 -19.83 6.78
N CYS A 83 3.84 -18.59 6.30
CA CYS A 83 5.13 -17.93 6.20
C CYS A 83 5.54 -17.13 7.45
N PHE A 84 4.57 -16.62 8.23
CA PHE A 84 4.82 -15.68 9.32
C PHE A 84 3.99 -16.05 10.55
N SER A 85 4.51 -15.72 11.74
CA SER A 85 3.70 -15.77 12.96
C SER A 85 2.69 -14.63 13.00
N ASP A 86 1.55 -14.85 13.66
CA ASP A 86 0.48 -13.85 13.81
C ASP A 86 0.94 -12.56 14.50
N GLU A 87 1.94 -12.65 15.35
CA GLU A 87 2.56 -11.49 16.02
C GLU A 87 3.33 -10.60 15.06
N TYR A 88 3.77 -11.14 13.90
CA TYR A 88 4.53 -10.41 12.92
C TYR A 88 3.67 -9.95 11.74
N VAL A 89 2.85 -10.85 11.17
CA VAL A 89 1.90 -10.52 10.11
C VAL A 89 0.58 -11.24 10.36
N THR A 90 -0.48 -10.50 10.58
CA THR A 90 -1.84 -11.03 10.78
C THR A 90 -2.73 -10.66 9.60
N VAL A 91 -3.57 -11.60 9.14
CA VAL A 91 -4.57 -11.35 8.09
C VAL A 91 -5.97 -11.35 8.72
N VAL A 92 -6.70 -10.27 8.53
CA VAL A 92 -8.10 -10.15 8.95
C VAL A 92 -8.99 -10.16 7.71
N THR A 93 -9.69 -11.25 7.47
CA THR A 93 -10.71 -11.35 6.41
C THR A 93 -12.05 -10.78 6.90
N GLY A 94 -12.98 -10.52 5.99
CA GLY A 94 -14.30 -10.00 6.34
C GLY A 94 -14.64 -8.71 5.60
N GLY A 95 -15.78 -8.10 5.95
CA GLY A 95 -16.39 -7.00 5.23
C GLY A 95 -16.29 -5.65 5.93
N ARG A 96 -17.43 -4.95 5.95
CA ARG A 96 -17.51 -3.58 6.50
C ARG A 96 -17.33 -3.55 8.01
N ALA A 97 -17.84 -4.56 8.74
CA ALA A 97 -17.72 -4.62 10.19
C ALA A 97 -16.26 -4.74 10.62
N GLU A 98 -15.51 -5.64 9.98
CA GLU A 98 -14.09 -5.85 10.25
C GLU A 98 -13.25 -4.62 9.84
N ASN A 99 -13.59 -3.96 8.70
CA ASN A 99 -12.95 -2.70 8.34
C ASN A 99 -13.13 -1.63 9.43
N GLN A 100 -14.35 -1.48 9.96
CA GLN A 100 -14.64 -0.51 11.00
C GLN A 100 -13.93 -0.87 12.31
N ALA A 101 -13.93 -2.16 12.68
CA ALA A 101 -13.24 -2.63 13.88
C ALA A 101 -11.73 -2.35 13.82
N LEU A 102 -11.09 -2.58 12.66
CA LEU A 102 -9.68 -2.27 12.45
C LEU A 102 -9.40 -0.76 12.48
N LEU A 103 -10.23 0.04 11.82
CA LEU A 103 -10.04 1.49 11.81
C LEU A 103 -10.23 2.15 13.19
N ASN A 104 -10.93 1.49 14.10
CA ASN A 104 -11.06 1.92 15.50
C ASN A 104 -9.83 1.54 16.36
N GLN A 105 -8.86 0.81 15.81
CA GLN A 105 -7.61 0.49 16.50
C GLN A 105 -6.53 1.50 16.15
N ARG A 106 -5.53 1.61 17.02
CA ARG A 106 -4.35 2.42 16.77
C ARG A 106 -3.34 1.68 15.92
N PHE A 107 -2.93 2.32 14.84
CA PHE A 107 -1.81 1.89 13.99
C PHE A 107 -0.77 3.00 13.87
N ASP A 108 0.47 2.64 13.60
CA ASP A 108 1.56 3.60 13.40
C ASP A 108 1.65 4.07 11.94
N LYS A 109 1.03 3.33 11.01
CA LYS A 109 0.88 3.69 9.60
C LYS A 109 -0.34 2.98 9.01
N ILE A 110 -1.07 3.64 8.11
CA ILE A 110 -2.13 3.00 7.33
C ILE A 110 -1.80 3.17 5.84
N PHE A 111 -1.83 2.06 5.10
CA PHE A 111 -1.78 2.01 3.64
C PHE A 111 -3.14 1.51 3.13
N PHE A 112 -3.82 2.33 2.36
CA PHE A 112 -5.14 2.02 1.83
C PHE A 112 -5.17 2.21 0.32
N THR A 113 -5.65 1.18 -0.39
CA THR A 113 -5.95 1.25 -1.83
C THR A 113 -7.44 1.00 -2.04
N GLY A 114 -8.13 1.93 -2.71
CA GLY A 114 -9.55 1.78 -2.98
C GLY A 114 -10.30 3.06 -3.36
N GLY A 115 -11.59 3.12 -3.05
CA GLY A 115 -12.45 4.25 -3.40
C GLY A 115 -12.31 5.45 -2.47
N LYS A 116 -12.52 6.67 -3.00
CA LYS A 116 -12.42 7.94 -2.27
C LYS A 116 -13.28 8.00 -1.00
N THR A 117 -14.46 7.36 -1.01
CA THR A 117 -15.37 7.38 0.13
C THR A 117 -14.74 6.67 1.34
N VAL A 118 -14.25 5.46 1.14
CA VAL A 118 -13.56 4.71 2.21
C VAL A 118 -12.24 5.38 2.57
N GLY A 119 -11.49 5.93 1.61
CA GLY A 119 -10.28 6.69 1.90
C GLY A 119 -10.49 7.89 2.83
N ARG A 120 -11.65 8.59 2.73
CA ARG A 120 -12.02 9.63 3.69
C ARG A 120 -12.30 9.09 5.08
N GLU A 121 -12.95 7.92 5.19
CA GLU A 121 -13.17 7.26 6.49
C GLU A 121 -11.84 6.86 7.13
N VAL A 122 -10.92 6.30 6.34
CA VAL A 122 -9.56 5.98 6.82
C VAL A 122 -8.87 7.23 7.40
N LEU A 123 -8.93 8.37 6.68
CA LEU A 123 -8.34 9.63 7.17
C LEU A 123 -8.99 10.13 8.45
N ARG A 124 -10.33 10.03 8.58
CA ARG A 124 -11.04 10.47 9.79
C ARG A 124 -10.61 9.68 11.02
N HIS A 125 -10.52 8.34 10.91
CA HIS A 125 -10.06 7.50 12.00
C HIS A 125 -8.57 7.71 12.31
N ALA A 126 -7.73 7.85 11.29
CA ALA A 126 -6.31 8.12 11.46
C ALA A 126 -6.03 9.45 12.19
N ALA A 127 -6.90 10.45 12.02
CA ALA A 127 -6.75 11.75 12.65
C ALA A 127 -6.79 11.70 14.19
N GLU A 128 -7.49 10.73 14.79
CA GLU A 128 -7.57 10.58 16.25
C GLU A 128 -6.21 10.28 16.88
N TYR A 129 -5.35 9.57 16.15
CA TYR A 129 -4.01 9.16 16.61
C TYR A 129 -2.89 9.85 15.87
N LEU A 130 -3.22 10.80 14.95
CA LEU A 130 -2.26 11.42 14.03
C LEU A 130 -1.48 10.40 13.21
N THR A 131 -2.11 9.26 12.90
CA THR A 131 -1.49 8.17 12.15
C THR A 131 -1.21 8.61 10.71
N PRO A 132 0.02 8.51 10.20
CA PRO A 132 0.33 8.76 8.81
C PRO A 132 -0.43 7.81 7.88
N VAL A 133 -1.06 8.33 6.81
CA VAL A 133 -1.83 7.55 5.85
C VAL A 133 -1.23 7.71 4.45
N THR A 134 -1.12 6.59 3.73
CA THR A 134 -0.94 6.58 2.28
C THR A 134 -2.23 6.11 1.64
N LEU A 135 -2.77 6.91 0.72
CA LEU A 135 -3.99 6.59 -0.02
C LEU A 135 -3.67 6.43 -1.51
N GLU A 136 -3.93 5.24 -2.02
CA GLU A 136 -3.95 4.95 -3.45
C GLU A 136 -5.40 4.89 -3.91
N LEU A 137 -5.81 5.86 -4.71
CA LEU A 137 -7.21 6.07 -5.07
C LEU A 137 -7.42 6.07 -6.58
N GLY A 138 -8.65 5.92 -7.01
CA GLY A 138 -9.02 6.00 -8.42
C GLY A 138 -8.81 7.39 -9.03
N GLY A 139 -8.66 7.41 -10.35
CA GLY A 139 -8.50 8.62 -11.16
C GLY A 139 -9.46 8.68 -12.33
N LYS A 140 -9.39 9.73 -13.13
CA LYS A 140 -10.15 9.90 -14.38
C LYS A 140 -9.42 9.33 -15.59
N SER A 141 -8.09 9.21 -15.54
CA SER A 141 -7.21 8.67 -16.59
C SER A 141 -7.62 9.11 -18.01
N PRO A 142 -7.63 10.42 -18.34
CA PRO A 142 -8.03 10.88 -19.65
C PRO A 142 -7.06 10.38 -20.71
N CYS A 143 -7.62 9.96 -21.87
CA CYS A 143 -6.87 9.56 -23.03
C CYS A 143 -7.10 10.56 -24.15
N ILE A 144 -6.04 11.29 -24.57
CA ILE A 144 -6.13 12.32 -25.61
C ILE A 144 -5.48 11.76 -26.87
N VAL A 145 -6.22 11.79 -27.98
CA VAL A 145 -5.74 11.38 -29.31
C VAL A 145 -5.81 12.58 -30.23
N ASP A 146 -4.68 13.08 -30.69
CA ASP A 146 -4.61 14.22 -31.59
C ASP A 146 -4.55 13.81 -33.08
N SER A 147 -4.57 14.79 -33.98
CA SER A 147 -4.58 14.59 -35.42
C SER A 147 -3.31 13.94 -36.02
N THR A 148 -2.20 13.92 -35.27
CA THR A 148 -0.94 13.30 -35.69
C THR A 148 -0.89 11.80 -35.39
N ALA A 149 -1.84 11.31 -34.60
CA ALA A 149 -1.88 9.91 -34.17
C ALA A 149 -2.26 8.96 -35.34
N LYS A 150 -1.67 7.76 -35.32
CA LYS A 150 -2.11 6.65 -36.16
C LYS A 150 -3.39 6.04 -35.60
N ILE A 151 -4.55 6.52 -36.03
CA ILE A 151 -5.87 6.19 -35.44
C ILE A 151 -6.11 4.68 -35.28
N PRO A 152 -5.85 3.80 -36.27
CA PRO A 152 -6.06 2.36 -36.08
C PRO A 152 -5.17 1.73 -35.00
N LEU A 153 -3.97 2.26 -34.79
CA LEU A 153 -3.07 1.81 -33.72
C LEU A 153 -3.53 2.36 -32.39
N ALA A 154 -3.89 3.64 -32.31
CA ALA A 154 -4.43 4.27 -31.10
C ALA A 154 -5.67 3.55 -30.61
N ALA A 155 -6.63 3.27 -31.49
CA ALA A 155 -7.86 2.55 -31.16
C ALA A 155 -7.56 1.17 -30.53
N ARG A 156 -6.67 0.37 -31.15
CA ARG A 156 -6.28 -0.95 -30.58
C ARG A 156 -5.64 -0.85 -29.21
N ARG A 157 -4.76 0.13 -29.01
CA ARG A 157 -4.09 0.34 -27.71
C ARG A 157 -5.06 0.83 -26.64
N ILE A 158 -6.01 1.72 -26.99
CA ILE A 158 -7.03 2.21 -26.07
C ILE A 158 -7.95 1.07 -25.66
N VAL A 159 -8.43 0.25 -26.62
CA VAL A 159 -9.25 -0.92 -26.33
C VAL A 159 -8.52 -1.88 -25.40
N PHE A 160 -7.28 -2.23 -25.71
CA PHE A 160 -6.47 -3.10 -24.85
C PHE A 160 -6.33 -2.53 -23.44
N GLY A 161 -5.88 -1.27 -23.29
CA GLY A 161 -5.69 -0.64 -21.99
C GLY A 161 -6.99 -0.47 -21.20
N LYS A 162 -8.08 -0.13 -21.90
CA LYS A 162 -9.38 0.14 -21.25
C LYS A 162 -10.10 -1.12 -20.80
N TYR A 163 -9.94 -2.23 -21.53
CA TYR A 163 -10.57 -3.50 -21.19
C TYR A 163 -9.63 -4.46 -20.45
N LEU A 164 -8.39 -4.06 -20.19
CA LEU A 164 -7.48 -4.81 -19.33
C LEU A 164 -8.16 -5.07 -17.98
N ASN A 165 -8.06 -6.29 -17.48
CA ASN A 165 -8.72 -6.72 -16.24
C ASN A 165 -10.22 -6.37 -16.20
N CYS A 166 -10.94 -6.55 -17.31
CA CYS A 166 -12.37 -6.22 -17.45
C CYS A 166 -12.70 -4.75 -17.16
N GLY A 167 -11.77 -3.82 -17.40
CA GLY A 167 -11.94 -2.40 -17.16
C GLY A 167 -11.81 -1.97 -15.71
N GLN A 168 -11.25 -2.82 -14.86
CA GLN A 168 -11.09 -2.59 -13.41
C GLN A 168 -9.74 -1.96 -13.02
N THR A 169 -8.92 -1.60 -14.05
CA THR A 169 -7.60 -0.97 -13.85
C THR A 169 -7.73 0.51 -13.53
#